data_7e028591358b19980b580ee26fc66535
#
_entry.id   7e028591358b19980b580ee26fc66535
#
_cell.length_a   1.000
_cell.length_b   1.000
_cell.length_c   1.000
_cell.angle_alpha   90.00
_cell.angle_beta   90.00
_cell.angle_gamma   90.00
#
_symmetry.space_group_name_H-M   'P 1'
#
loop_
_entity.id
_entity.type
_entity.pdbx_description
1 polymer ?
#
loop_
_entity_poly.entity_id
_entity_poly.type
_entity_poly.pdbx_seq_one_letter_code
_entity_poly.pdbx_strand_id
1 'polypeptide(L)'
;MALLEIHDLHTFFKTKKGIVKAVNGVSYSVEPGKTLGVVGESGSGKSVSAMSILKLLDGNGYIDSGEIIFDGKNLADVSVKDMCKIRGNEISVIFQEPMTSLNPIFTVERQLSEPFIIHQGMNKKEAAVKVVEMLKDVRIPNPEAVAKQYPHQLSGGMRQRVMIAMALA
;
A
#
# COMPACT_ATOMS: atom_id res chain seq x y z
N MET A 1 7.56 1.72 -22.59
CA MET A 1 6.23 2.05 -22.03
C MET A 1 6.41 2.22 -20.52
N ALA A 2 5.90 3.28 -19.95
CA ALA A 2 5.93 3.45 -18.51
C ALA A 2 5.03 2.39 -17.81
N LEU A 3 5.41 1.96 -16.61
CA LEU A 3 4.63 1.03 -15.78
C LEU A 3 3.45 1.74 -15.13
N LEU A 4 3.69 2.98 -14.68
CA LEU A 4 2.67 3.85 -14.09
C LEU A 4 2.75 5.21 -14.76
N GLU A 5 1.61 5.74 -15.18
CA GLU A 5 1.47 7.09 -15.72
C GLU A 5 0.32 7.80 -15.03
N ILE A 6 0.57 8.99 -14.57
CA ILE A 6 -0.42 9.90 -13.99
C ILE A 6 -0.56 11.09 -14.93
N HIS A 7 -1.76 11.37 -15.40
CA HIS A 7 -2.04 12.47 -16.31
C HIS A 7 -3.07 13.41 -15.69
N ASP A 8 -2.66 14.65 -15.49
CA ASP A 8 -3.50 15.76 -15.00
C ASP A 8 -4.40 15.37 -13.82
N LEU A 9 -3.82 14.70 -12.81
CA LEU A 9 -4.57 14.19 -11.67
C LEU A 9 -5.08 15.31 -10.78
N HIS A 10 -6.38 15.29 -10.52
CA HIS A 10 -7.05 16.15 -9.57
C HIS A 10 -7.71 15.30 -8.47
N THR A 11 -7.31 15.51 -7.22
CA THR A 11 -7.89 14.82 -6.07
C THR A 11 -8.34 15.83 -5.03
N PHE A 12 -9.63 15.80 -4.70
CA PHE A 12 -10.27 16.77 -3.85
C PHE A 12 -10.92 16.12 -2.64
N PHE A 13 -11.14 16.94 -1.60
CA PHE A 13 -11.84 16.54 -0.39
C PHE A 13 -13.03 17.46 -0.14
N LYS A 14 -14.22 16.89 0.06
CA LYS A 14 -15.41 17.62 0.48
C LYS A 14 -15.36 17.89 1.98
N THR A 15 -15.36 19.15 2.38
CA THR A 15 -15.39 19.57 3.79
C THR A 15 -16.61 20.41 4.08
N LYS A 16 -16.93 20.62 5.36
CA LYS A 16 -18.01 21.53 5.76
C LYS A 16 -17.79 22.98 5.31
N LYS A 17 -16.53 23.36 5.04
CA LYS A 17 -16.15 24.72 4.62
C LYS A 17 -15.98 24.85 3.11
N GLY A 18 -16.18 23.79 2.34
CA GLY A 18 -16.01 23.78 0.89
C GLY A 18 -15.08 22.65 0.41
N ILE A 19 -14.63 22.75 -0.81
CA ILE A 19 -13.77 21.77 -1.47
C ILE A 19 -12.31 22.14 -1.24
N VAL A 20 -11.52 21.19 -0.73
CA VAL A 20 -10.06 21.28 -0.64
C VAL A 20 -9.45 20.54 -1.82
N LYS A 21 -8.70 21.25 -2.66
CA LYS A 21 -7.97 20.72 -3.81
C LYS A 21 -6.59 20.24 -3.35
N ALA A 22 -6.50 19.00 -2.91
CA ALA A 22 -5.26 18.45 -2.34
C ALA A 22 -4.22 18.08 -3.41
N VAL A 23 -4.67 17.63 -4.57
CA VAL A 23 -3.88 17.44 -5.80
C VAL A 23 -4.59 18.20 -6.90
N ASN A 24 -3.87 19.03 -7.65
CA ASN A 24 -4.48 19.94 -8.62
C ASN A 24 -3.63 20.01 -9.89
N GLY A 25 -3.84 19.06 -10.81
CA GLY A 25 -3.19 19.02 -12.10
C GLY A 25 -1.76 18.45 -12.05
N VAL A 26 -1.56 17.28 -11.44
CA VAL A 26 -0.24 16.65 -11.32
C VAL A 26 -0.07 15.54 -12.36
N SER A 27 1.07 15.56 -13.06
CA SER A 27 1.44 14.54 -14.05
C SER A 27 2.86 14.04 -13.79
N TYR A 28 3.04 12.71 -13.79
CA TYR A 28 4.35 12.06 -13.72
C TYR A 28 4.25 10.60 -14.18
N SER A 29 5.39 9.97 -14.44
CA SER A 29 5.44 8.56 -14.84
C SER A 29 6.57 7.82 -14.16
N VAL A 30 6.42 6.50 -14.03
CA VAL A 30 7.44 5.58 -13.51
C VAL A 30 7.64 4.46 -14.52
N GLU A 31 8.88 4.29 -14.98
CA GLU A 31 9.25 3.18 -15.86
C GLU A 31 9.51 1.90 -15.05
N PRO A 32 9.37 0.72 -15.67
CA PRO A 32 9.71 -0.55 -15.02
C PRO A 32 11.16 -0.54 -14.49
N GLY A 33 11.34 -0.98 -13.25
CA GLY A 33 12.66 -1.04 -12.61
C GLY A 33 13.26 0.31 -12.23
N LYS A 34 12.52 1.40 -12.36
CA LYS A 34 12.96 2.75 -11.96
C LYS A 34 12.31 3.20 -10.68
N THR A 35 12.93 4.18 -10.02
CA THR A 35 12.43 4.83 -8.82
C THR A 35 12.17 6.29 -9.11
N LEU A 36 11.00 6.78 -8.74
CA LEU A 36 10.64 8.20 -8.78
C LEU A 36 10.60 8.75 -7.36
N GLY A 37 11.39 9.79 -7.09
CA GLY A 37 11.33 10.55 -5.84
C GLY A 37 10.37 11.74 -5.97
N VAL A 38 9.31 11.76 -5.15
CA VAL A 38 8.39 12.90 -5.07
C VAL A 38 8.70 13.70 -3.81
N VAL A 39 9.18 14.93 -3.99
CA VAL A 39 9.60 15.82 -2.91
C VAL A 39 8.69 17.05 -2.82
N GLY A 40 8.63 17.68 -1.66
CA GLY A 40 7.82 18.88 -1.42
C GLY A 40 7.55 19.07 0.07
N GLU A 41 7.00 20.20 0.45
CA GLU A 41 6.66 20.56 1.82
C GLU A 41 5.54 19.68 2.41
N SER A 42 5.39 19.69 3.73
CA SER A 42 4.24 19.06 4.39
C SER A 42 2.94 19.69 3.90
N GLY A 43 1.95 18.86 3.59
CA GLY A 43 0.66 19.32 3.05
C GLY A 43 0.63 19.61 1.55
N SER A 44 1.73 19.41 0.80
CA SER A 44 1.77 19.65 -0.65
C SER A 44 1.07 18.58 -1.51
N GLY A 45 0.37 17.62 -0.92
CA GLY A 45 -0.40 16.62 -1.66
C GLY A 45 0.35 15.34 -2.04
N LYS A 46 1.64 15.16 -1.69
CA LYS A 46 2.43 13.96 -2.05
C LYS A 46 1.77 12.65 -1.67
N SER A 47 1.41 12.51 -0.40
CA SER A 47 0.75 11.29 0.10
C SER A 47 -0.63 11.11 -0.52
N VAL A 48 -1.37 12.19 -0.74
CA VAL A 48 -2.69 12.13 -1.41
C VAL A 48 -2.54 11.66 -2.84
N SER A 49 -1.54 12.14 -3.59
CA SER A 49 -1.25 11.67 -4.94
C SER A 49 -0.95 10.16 -4.95
N ALA A 50 -0.10 9.67 -4.04
CA ALA A 50 0.20 8.24 -3.92
C ALA A 50 -1.03 7.42 -3.52
N MET A 51 -1.83 7.88 -2.55
CA MET A 51 -3.06 7.18 -2.12
C MET A 51 -4.15 7.18 -3.20
N SER A 52 -4.16 8.20 -4.08
CA SER A 52 -5.08 8.24 -5.23
C SER A 52 -4.88 7.07 -6.19
N ILE A 53 -3.64 6.63 -6.39
CA ILE A 53 -3.31 5.50 -7.28
C ILE A 53 -4.09 4.24 -6.86
N LEU A 54 -4.15 3.99 -5.56
CA LEU A 54 -4.86 2.84 -4.99
C LEU A 54 -6.29 3.14 -4.53
N LYS A 55 -6.80 4.34 -4.79
CA LYS A 55 -8.11 4.80 -4.27
C LYS A 55 -8.24 4.58 -2.75
N LEU A 56 -7.16 4.84 -2.00
CA LEU A 56 -7.11 4.78 -0.54
C LEU A 56 -7.25 6.20 0.03
N LEU A 57 -8.26 6.90 -0.40
CA LEU A 57 -8.59 8.24 0.08
C LEU A 57 -9.53 8.14 1.29
N ASP A 58 -9.39 9.07 2.23
CA ASP A 58 -10.35 9.20 3.32
C ASP A 58 -11.78 9.39 2.79
N GLY A 59 -12.79 9.07 3.61
CA GLY A 59 -14.18 8.92 3.18
C GLY A 59 -14.82 10.13 2.49
N ASN A 60 -14.21 11.31 2.57
CA ASN A 60 -14.64 12.54 1.88
C ASN A 60 -13.75 12.91 0.69
N GLY A 61 -12.71 12.11 0.40
CA GLY A 61 -11.79 12.28 -0.71
C GLY A 61 -12.29 11.58 -1.98
N TYR A 62 -12.05 12.19 -3.13
CA TYR A 62 -12.39 11.62 -4.44
C TYR A 62 -11.44 12.12 -5.53
N ILE A 63 -11.26 11.32 -6.57
CA ILE A 63 -10.61 11.74 -7.80
C ILE A 63 -11.65 12.54 -8.59
N ASP A 64 -11.36 13.80 -8.86
CA ASP A 64 -12.24 14.70 -9.59
C ASP A 64 -12.05 14.55 -11.10
N SER A 65 -10.81 14.52 -11.55
CA SER A 65 -10.44 14.30 -12.94
C SER A 65 -8.99 13.80 -13.07
N GLY A 66 -8.60 13.48 -14.30
CA GLY A 66 -7.29 12.94 -14.63
C GLY A 66 -7.29 11.43 -14.77
N GLU A 67 -6.16 10.90 -15.19
CA GLU A 67 -6.00 9.47 -15.46
C GLU A 67 -4.85 8.88 -14.62
N ILE A 68 -5.00 7.63 -14.22
CA ILE A 68 -4.01 6.84 -13.51
C ILE A 68 -3.84 5.55 -14.29
N ILE A 69 -2.88 5.50 -15.20
CA ILE A 69 -2.63 4.35 -16.05
C ILE A 69 -1.58 3.46 -15.40
N PHE A 70 -1.93 2.24 -15.09
CA PHE A 70 -1.02 1.21 -14.58
C PHE A 70 -1.06 0.00 -15.52
N ASP A 71 0.08 -0.36 -16.08
CA ASP A 71 0.23 -1.43 -17.08
C ASP A 71 -0.85 -1.36 -18.18
N GLY A 72 -1.08 -0.15 -18.71
CA GLY A 72 -2.05 0.14 -19.76
C GLY A 72 -3.51 0.22 -19.32
N LYS A 73 -3.83 0.06 -18.03
CA LYS A 73 -5.17 0.08 -17.49
C LYS A 73 -5.43 1.34 -16.65
N ASN A 74 -6.48 2.10 -16.94
CA ASN A 74 -6.85 3.27 -16.14
C ASN A 74 -7.47 2.85 -14.80
N LEU A 75 -6.72 3.02 -13.72
CA LEU A 75 -7.17 2.67 -12.36
C LEU A 75 -8.27 3.62 -11.84
N ALA A 76 -8.38 4.84 -12.39
CA ALA A 76 -9.43 5.77 -11.99
C ALA A 76 -10.85 5.19 -12.26
N ASP A 77 -11.00 4.36 -13.30
CA ASP A 77 -12.27 3.77 -13.71
C ASP A 77 -12.52 2.36 -13.14
N VAL A 78 -11.50 1.76 -12.51
CA VAL A 78 -11.59 0.38 -11.99
C VAL A 78 -12.58 0.29 -10.83
N SER A 79 -13.42 -0.74 -10.83
CA SER A 79 -14.35 -1.01 -9.73
C SER A 79 -13.62 -1.30 -8.42
N VAL A 80 -14.27 -1.07 -7.27
CA VAL A 80 -13.71 -1.40 -5.94
C VAL A 80 -13.32 -2.87 -5.86
N LYS A 81 -14.13 -3.77 -6.42
CA LYS A 81 -13.88 -5.22 -6.45
C LYS A 81 -12.61 -5.58 -7.24
N ASP A 82 -12.41 -4.95 -8.39
CA ASP A 82 -11.22 -5.21 -9.20
C ASP A 82 -9.99 -4.51 -8.61
N MET A 83 -10.16 -3.37 -7.93
CA MET A 83 -9.10 -2.72 -7.20
C MET A 83 -8.57 -3.59 -6.05
N CYS A 84 -9.41 -4.40 -5.40
CA CYS A 84 -8.97 -5.36 -4.39
C CYS A 84 -8.04 -6.46 -4.95
N LYS A 85 -8.09 -6.74 -6.26
CA LYS A 85 -7.15 -7.68 -6.89
C LYS A 85 -5.79 -7.06 -7.16
N ILE A 86 -5.72 -5.74 -7.31
CA ILE A 86 -4.51 -4.98 -7.58
C ILE A 86 -3.78 -4.64 -6.27
N ARG A 87 -4.56 -4.22 -5.26
CA ARG A 87 -4.01 -3.85 -3.94
C ARG A 87 -3.36 -5.03 -3.26
N GLY A 88 -2.09 -4.88 -2.91
CA GLY A 88 -1.31 -5.92 -2.23
C GLY A 88 -0.81 -7.05 -3.14
N ASN A 89 -1.19 -7.07 -4.41
CA ASN A 89 -0.74 -8.04 -5.40
C ASN A 89 0.16 -7.39 -6.47
N GLU A 90 -0.36 -6.37 -7.14
CA GLU A 90 0.34 -5.67 -8.22
C GLU A 90 0.95 -4.34 -7.73
N ILE A 91 0.28 -3.67 -6.80
CA ILE A 91 0.75 -2.43 -6.17
C ILE A 91 0.57 -2.53 -4.67
N SER A 92 1.64 -2.34 -3.92
CA SER A 92 1.66 -2.32 -2.45
C SER A 92 2.04 -0.95 -1.92
N VAL A 93 1.66 -0.65 -0.68
CA VAL A 93 2.01 0.59 0.04
C VAL A 93 2.74 0.26 1.32
N ILE A 94 3.84 0.96 1.56
CA ILE A 94 4.52 1.00 2.84
C ILE A 94 4.19 2.34 3.49
N PHE A 95 3.39 2.33 4.55
CA PHE A 95 2.99 3.54 5.28
C PHE A 95 4.13 4.12 6.10
N GLN A 96 4.12 5.42 6.29
CA GLN A 96 5.15 6.13 7.04
C GLN A 96 5.17 5.75 8.53
N GLU A 97 4.00 5.41 9.10
CA GLU A 97 3.87 5.04 10.51
C GLU A 97 3.62 3.53 10.69
N PRO A 98 4.65 2.73 11.05
CA PRO A 98 4.48 1.30 11.26
C PRO A 98 3.58 0.96 12.45
N MET A 99 3.40 1.91 13.38
CA MET A 99 2.62 1.70 14.61
C MET A 99 1.14 1.53 14.35
N THR A 100 0.60 2.19 13.35
CA THR A 100 -0.82 2.17 12.97
C THR A 100 -1.14 1.23 11.81
N SER A 101 -0.12 0.75 11.10
CA SER A 101 -0.28 -0.07 9.90
C SER A 101 -0.57 -1.54 10.20
N LEU A 102 -0.09 -2.05 11.34
CA LEU A 102 -0.34 -3.42 11.79
C LEU A 102 -1.56 -3.46 12.73
N ASN A 103 -2.48 -4.38 12.48
CA ASN A 103 -3.62 -4.58 13.35
C ASN A 103 -3.17 -5.20 14.68
N PRO A 104 -3.37 -4.52 15.84
CA PRO A 104 -2.82 -4.96 17.12
C PRO A 104 -3.43 -6.24 17.68
N ILE A 105 -4.62 -6.63 17.23
CA ILE A 105 -5.34 -7.82 17.71
C ILE A 105 -5.03 -9.10 16.92
N PHE A 106 -4.24 -9.02 15.86
CA PHE A 106 -3.83 -10.15 15.06
C PHE A 106 -2.33 -10.41 15.19
N THR A 107 -1.93 -11.69 15.17
CA THR A 107 -0.53 -12.06 15.13
C THR A 107 0.11 -11.64 13.80
N VAL A 108 1.44 -11.54 13.80
CA VAL A 108 2.23 -11.29 12.59
C VAL A 108 1.91 -12.33 11.50
N GLU A 109 1.93 -13.62 11.85
CA GLU A 109 1.62 -14.70 10.92
C GLU A 109 0.26 -14.52 10.25
N ARG A 110 -0.78 -14.20 11.02
CA ARG A 110 -2.11 -14.01 10.46
C ARG A 110 -2.13 -12.89 9.42
N GLN A 111 -1.50 -11.76 9.72
CA GLN A 111 -1.50 -10.59 8.84
C GLN A 111 -0.66 -10.84 7.58
N LEU A 112 0.54 -11.43 7.72
CA LEU A 112 1.37 -11.76 6.58
C LEU A 112 0.82 -12.91 5.73
N SER A 113 -0.02 -13.77 6.27
CA SER A 113 -0.64 -14.87 5.52
C SER A 113 -1.74 -14.39 4.57
N GLU A 114 -2.38 -13.25 4.85
CA GLU A 114 -3.52 -12.77 4.06
C GLU A 114 -3.21 -12.59 2.57
N PRO A 115 -2.12 -11.93 2.15
CA PRO A 115 -1.77 -11.81 0.72
C PRO A 115 -1.62 -13.17 0.04
N PHE A 116 -0.92 -14.12 0.65
CA PHE A 116 -0.71 -15.45 0.10
C PHE A 116 -2.02 -16.24 -0.08
N ILE A 117 -2.93 -16.12 0.90
CA ILE A 117 -4.24 -16.80 0.85
C ILE A 117 -5.14 -16.14 -0.18
N ILE A 118 -5.22 -14.79 -0.18
CA ILE A 118 -6.17 -14.05 -1.00
C ILE A 118 -5.74 -14.00 -2.47
N HIS A 119 -4.46 -13.72 -2.74
CA HIS A 119 -3.97 -13.49 -4.09
C HIS A 119 -3.34 -14.72 -4.73
N GLN A 120 -2.70 -15.59 -3.94
CA GLN A 120 -2.00 -16.77 -4.45
C GLN A 120 -2.77 -18.07 -4.20
N GLY A 121 -3.94 -18.02 -3.52
CA GLY A 121 -4.79 -19.19 -3.28
C GLY A 121 -4.19 -20.24 -2.35
N MET A 122 -3.15 -19.90 -1.58
CA MET A 122 -2.49 -20.84 -0.67
C MET A 122 -3.40 -21.25 0.49
N ASN A 123 -3.25 -22.50 0.95
CA ASN A 123 -3.85 -22.90 2.20
C ASN A 123 -3.08 -22.35 3.40
N LYS A 124 -3.67 -22.39 4.60
CA LYS A 124 -3.09 -21.80 5.82
C LYS A 124 -1.71 -22.36 6.18
N LYS A 125 -1.45 -23.65 5.91
CA LYS A 125 -0.16 -24.29 6.22
C LYS A 125 0.94 -23.81 5.27
N GLU A 126 0.63 -23.74 3.99
CA GLU A 126 1.53 -23.20 2.96
C GLU A 126 1.86 -21.73 3.23
N ALA A 127 0.84 -20.91 3.50
CA ALA A 127 1.03 -19.50 3.83
C ALA A 127 1.91 -19.31 5.08
N ALA A 128 1.74 -20.11 6.13
CA ALA A 128 2.56 -20.04 7.34
C ALA A 128 4.06 -20.31 7.05
N VAL A 129 4.38 -21.24 6.15
CA VAL A 129 5.75 -21.46 5.71
C VAL A 129 6.30 -20.23 4.99
N LYS A 130 5.52 -19.65 4.07
CA LYS A 130 5.89 -18.44 3.32
C LYS A 130 6.09 -17.24 4.25
N VAL A 131 5.28 -17.08 5.27
CA VAL A 131 5.46 -16.04 6.29
C VAL A 131 6.83 -16.12 6.94
N VAL A 132 7.26 -17.31 7.34
CA VAL A 132 8.58 -17.50 7.96
C VAL A 132 9.70 -17.15 6.96
N GLU A 133 9.59 -17.56 5.70
CA GLU A 133 10.53 -17.17 4.63
C GLU A 133 10.61 -15.65 4.49
N MET A 134 9.47 -14.96 4.36
CA MET A 134 9.41 -13.50 4.23
C MET A 134 10.02 -12.77 5.43
N LEU A 135 9.79 -13.28 6.66
CA LEU A 135 10.40 -12.72 7.85
C LEU A 135 11.93 -12.89 7.87
N LYS A 136 12.46 -13.99 7.30
CA LYS A 136 13.91 -14.18 7.10
C LYS A 136 14.49 -13.19 6.10
N ASP A 137 13.78 -12.96 4.98
CA ASP A 137 14.22 -12.05 3.92
C ASP A 137 14.36 -10.60 4.45
N VAL A 138 13.45 -10.17 5.32
CA VAL A 138 13.56 -8.87 5.98
C VAL A 138 14.43 -8.89 7.25
N ARG A 139 15.18 -9.98 7.47
CA ARG A 139 16.14 -10.15 8.57
C ARG A 139 15.52 -9.98 9.96
N ILE A 140 14.35 -10.57 10.18
CA ILE A 140 13.76 -10.69 11.52
C ILE A 140 14.46 -11.84 12.27
N PRO A 141 14.99 -11.62 13.50
CA PRO A 141 15.56 -12.67 14.32
C PRO A 141 14.45 -13.62 14.82
N ASN A 142 14.73 -14.92 14.91
CA ASN A 142 13.79 -15.94 15.37
C ASN A 142 12.41 -15.86 14.71
N PRO A 143 12.32 -15.92 13.36
CA PRO A 143 11.11 -15.61 12.61
C PRO A 143 9.94 -16.52 12.97
N GLU A 144 10.18 -17.78 13.32
CA GLU A 144 9.14 -18.73 13.76
C GLU A 144 8.46 -18.30 15.08
N ALA A 145 9.23 -17.72 15.99
CA ALA A 145 8.71 -17.18 17.25
C ALA A 145 8.01 -15.85 17.02
N VAL A 146 8.61 -14.97 16.20
CA VAL A 146 8.05 -13.64 15.88
C VAL A 146 6.75 -13.75 15.09
N ALA A 147 6.61 -14.72 14.22
CA ALA A 147 5.36 -14.98 13.49
C ALA A 147 4.16 -15.13 14.43
N LYS A 148 4.35 -15.71 15.60
CA LYS A 148 3.29 -15.93 16.61
C LYS A 148 3.05 -14.74 17.53
N GLN A 149 3.89 -13.71 17.47
CA GLN A 149 3.78 -12.51 18.29
C GLN A 149 2.73 -11.53 17.73
N TYR A 150 2.27 -10.66 18.63
CA TYR A 150 1.41 -9.53 18.28
C TYR A 150 2.27 -8.28 18.02
N PRO A 151 1.78 -7.31 17.25
CA PRO A 151 2.52 -6.08 16.95
C PRO A 151 3.06 -5.33 18.18
N HIS A 152 2.31 -5.30 19.29
CA HIS A 152 2.73 -4.63 20.52
C HIS A 152 3.93 -5.29 21.21
N GLN A 153 4.24 -6.54 20.90
CA GLN A 153 5.39 -7.28 21.43
C GLN A 153 6.68 -7.03 20.63
N LEU A 154 6.60 -6.32 19.50
CA LEU A 154 7.70 -6.03 18.61
C LEU A 154 8.29 -4.62 18.86
N SER A 155 9.60 -4.49 18.67
CA SER A 155 10.23 -3.16 18.61
C SER A 155 9.74 -2.38 17.38
N GLY A 156 9.93 -1.04 17.38
CA GLY A 156 9.55 -0.19 16.24
C GLY A 156 10.21 -0.64 14.93
N GLY A 157 11.51 -0.95 14.98
CA GLY A 157 12.22 -1.46 13.79
C GLY A 157 11.75 -2.83 13.31
N MET A 158 11.34 -3.72 14.22
CA MET A 158 10.73 -5.01 13.82
C MET A 158 9.37 -4.81 13.16
N ARG A 159 8.51 -3.92 13.70
CA ARG A 159 7.22 -3.61 13.08
C ARG A 159 7.39 -3.05 11.67
N GLN A 160 8.37 -2.16 11.47
CA GLN A 160 8.68 -1.63 10.14
C GLN A 160 9.10 -2.74 9.17
N ARG A 161 9.96 -3.67 9.59
CA ARG A 161 10.36 -4.82 8.76
C ARG A 161 9.20 -5.75 8.46
N VAL A 162 8.32 -6.02 9.43
CA VAL A 162 7.09 -6.80 9.22
C VAL A 162 6.18 -6.12 8.19
N MET A 163 6.00 -4.80 8.27
CA MET A 163 5.23 -4.04 7.28
C MET A 163 5.85 -4.12 5.88
N ILE A 164 7.18 -4.04 5.79
CA ILE A 164 7.89 -4.25 4.51
C ILE A 164 7.65 -5.66 3.99
N ALA A 165 7.73 -6.68 4.86
CA ALA A 165 7.42 -8.07 4.49
C ALA A 165 5.99 -8.22 3.95
N MET A 166 5.01 -7.54 4.57
CA MET A 166 3.62 -7.53 4.06
C MET A 166 3.49 -6.91 2.67
N ALA A 167 4.28 -5.89 2.37
CA ALA A 167 4.25 -5.24 1.06
C ALA A 167 4.96 -6.06 -0.04
N LEU A 168 5.81 -7.01 0.35
CA LEU A 168 6.56 -7.89 -0.55
C LEU A 168 5.89 -9.27 -0.73
N ALA A 169 4.91 -9.61 0.11
CA ALA A 169 4.20 -10.89 0.08
C ALA A 169 3.21 -10.95 -1.09
#